data_27e269af3d573e6395a39eac06039a9e
#
_entry.id   27e269af3d573e6395a39eac06039a9e
#
_cell.length_a   1.000
_cell.length_b   1.000
_cell.length_c   1.000
_cell.angle_alpha   90.00
_cell.angle_beta   90.00
_cell.angle_gamma   90.00
#
_symmetry.space_group_name_H-M   'P 1'
#
loop_
_entity.id
_entity.type
_entity.pdbx_description
1 polymer ?
#
loop_
_entity_poly.entity_id
_entity_poly.type
_entity_poly.pdbx_seq_one_letter_code
_entity_poly.pdbx_strand_id
1 'polypeptide(L)'
;PGDADEDNDDEQILDCADEDDCDDEGWYWFGSNGKMYKDTGKKKVNGRYYMFNEHGQMLYEWINNTPTKVTGTPSNAQLDGIATAESATIEDMYYYNIVEEGWRGDGWYEIDGSEDVGTDSDTDWYYFDKGEAEHADATEKDLATYDGDGEPVYVAKIKVDSSKGKKYFAFNEKGQMQTGLQYIADDNGFYYFDDNGYMQDGKISDVECDDDTYDFYFNTKNGKNGQGYTGEKDNYLYFNGKRLEADDDYRLYYLNGDIYLVNSKGKVQSTKSDSKKYDIENEGIETEDVNVTFTGKKVKSISVPGGESYTADELVAEAEKIMKDQGYDPSEDSLVSIPFIQLYDDDQYTYTVAADGKVIVGWRGINNK
;
A
#
# COMPACT_ATOMS: atom_id res chain seq x y z
N PRO A 1 6.73 58.70 -13.03
CA PRO A 1 7.85 57.94 -13.47
C PRO A 1 9.04 58.87 -13.41
N GLY A 2 9.73 58.90 -12.33
CA GLY A 2 11.05 59.49 -12.17
C GLY A 2 12.04 58.36 -12.33
N ASP A 3 13.23 58.69 -12.79
CA ASP A 3 14.33 57.74 -12.84
C ASP A 3 14.49 57.11 -11.44
N ALA A 4 14.12 55.86 -11.32
CA ALA A 4 14.30 55.11 -10.13
C ALA A 4 15.80 54.78 -10.03
N ASP A 5 16.38 54.92 -8.87
CA ASP A 5 17.76 54.52 -8.63
C ASP A 5 17.83 53.00 -8.72
N GLU A 6 18.85 52.45 -9.38
CA GLU A 6 19.08 51.03 -9.64
C GLU A 6 19.12 50.14 -8.39
N ASP A 7 18.97 50.70 -7.20
CA ASP A 7 18.94 50.00 -5.90
C ASP A 7 17.57 50.06 -5.19
N ASN A 8 16.48 50.39 -5.89
CA ASN A 8 15.17 50.52 -5.26
C ASN A 8 14.32 49.29 -5.43
N ASP A 9 13.85 48.71 -4.30
CA ASP A 9 12.95 47.54 -4.28
C ASP A 9 11.67 47.73 -5.11
N ASP A 10 11.27 49.01 -5.38
CA ASP A 10 10.10 49.37 -6.22
C ASP A 10 10.38 49.10 -7.71
N GLU A 11 11.63 49.17 -8.16
CA GLU A 11 12.02 48.90 -9.53
C GLU A 11 11.89 47.42 -9.89
N GLN A 12 12.18 46.52 -8.94
CA GLN A 12 12.06 45.08 -9.13
C GLN A 12 10.60 44.65 -9.34
N ILE A 13 9.62 45.33 -8.72
CA ILE A 13 8.19 45.07 -8.95
C ILE A 13 7.77 45.53 -10.36
N LEU A 14 8.32 46.64 -10.83
CA LEU A 14 8.05 47.16 -12.17
C LEU A 14 8.71 46.29 -13.26
N ASP A 15 9.92 45.80 -12.98
CA ASP A 15 10.63 44.87 -13.86
C ASP A 15 9.88 43.55 -13.98
N CYS A 16 9.32 43.04 -12.88
CA CYS A 16 8.51 41.84 -12.89
C CYS A 16 7.20 42.01 -13.68
N ALA A 17 6.60 43.19 -13.64
CA ALA A 17 5.36 43.48 -14.40
C ALA A 17 5.62 43.69 -15.91
N ASP A 18 6.85 43.90 -16.31
CA ASP A 18 7.26 44.08 -17.70
C ASP A 18 7.89 42.82 -18.34
N GLU A 19 8.21 41.81 -17.54
CA GLU A 19 8.73 40.53 -18.03
C GLU A 19 7.60 39.50 -18.23
N ASP A 20 7.61 38.82 -19.37
CA ASP A 20 6.62 37.79 -19.74
C ASP A 20 6.55 36.61 -18.74
N ASP A 21 7.49 36.53 -17.76
CA ASP A 21 7.61 35.51 -16.74
C ASP A 21 6.91 35.85 -15.41
N CYS A 22 6.29 37.02 -15.27
CA CYS A 22 5.54 37.42 -14.10
C CYS A 22 4.05 37.43 -14.40
N ASP A 23 3.28 36.62 -13.70
CA ASP A 23 1.83 36.66 -13.73
C ASP A 23 1.34 38.05 -13.29
N ASP A 24 0.56 38.75 -14.13
CA ASP A 24 -0.06 40.05 -13.84
C ASP A 24 -1.01 40.01 -12.62
N GLU A 25 -1.39 38.82 -12.16
CA GLU A 25 -2.35 38.55 -11.08
C GLU A 25 -1.72 37.73 -9.95
N GLY A 26 -0.79 38.28 -9.20
CA GLY A 26 -0.19 37.65 -8.03
C GLY A 26 -0.76 38.15 -6.70
N TRP A 27 -0.72 37.33 -5.66
CA TRP A 27 -0.98 37.76 -4.28
C TRP A 27 0.32 38.17 -3.60
N TYR A 28 0.30 39.39 -3.00
CA TYR A 28 1.46 39.99 -2.35
C TYR A 28 1.14 40.37 -0.90
N TRP A 29 2.10 40.26 0.00
CA TRP A 29 1.91 40.68 1.37
C TRP A 29 2.87 41.78 1.77
N PHE A 30 2.31 42.88 2.30
CA PHE A 30 3.09 44.02 2.81
C PHE A 30 3.08 44.02 4.34
N GLY A 31 4.25 44.23 4.94
CA GLY A 31 4.39 44.41 6.39
C GLY A 31 3.82 45.75 6.85
N SER A 32 3.69 45.92 8.17
CA SER A 32 3.22 47.17 8.78
C SER A 32 4.12 48.40 8.46
N ASN A 33 5.33 48.15 8.02
CA ASN A 33 6.28 49.16 7.56
C ASN A 33 6.14 49.52 6.06
N GLY A 34 5.16 48.95 5.36
CA GLY A 34 4.93 49.09 3.95
C GLY A 34 5.86 48.32 3.03
N LYS A 35 6.79 47.52 3.59
CA LYS A 35 7.67 46.67 2.77
C LYS A 35 7.00 45.38 2.37
N MET A 36 7.14 45.00 1.10
CA MET A 36 6.70 43.73 0.56
C MET A 36 7.55 42.61 1.14
N TYR A 37 6.92 41.46 1.41
CA TYR A 37 7.61 40.22 1.73
C TYR A 37 7.97 39.53 0.43
N LYS A 38 9.23 39.19 0.26
CA LYS A 38 9.76 38.41 -0.85
C LYS A 38 10.85 37.46 -0.33
N ASP A 39 11.20 36.46 -1.10
CA ASP A 39 12.29 35.51 -0.81
C ASP A 39 12.16 34.92 0.62
N THR A 40 10.95 34.50 0.98
CA THR A 40 10.64 34.05 2.33
C THR A 40 10.00 32.67 2.30
N GLY A 41 10.78 31.66 2.63
CA GLY A 41 10.26 30.34 2.91
C GLY A 41 9.57 30.27 4.27
N LYS A 42 8.27 30.26 4.40
CA LYS A 42 7.47 30.09 5.63
C LYS A 42 7.22 31.36 6.42
N LYS A 43 6.54 32.32 5.81
CA LYS A 43 6.10 33.52 6.50
C LYS A 43 4.78 33.30 7.25
N LYS A 44 4.77 33.57 8.55
CA LYS A 44 3.54 33.50 9.37
C LYS A 44 2.73 34.79 9.25
N VAL A 45 1.51 34.67 8.73
CA VAL A 45 0.54 35.76 8.61
C VAL A 45 -0.79 35.28 9.22
N ASN A 46 -1.34 36.04 10.17
CA ASN A 46 -2.60 35.72 10.87
C ASN A 46 -2.72 34.27 11.37
N GLY A 47 -1.61 33.71 11.83
CA GLY A 47 -1.57 32.34 12.35
C GLY A 47 -1.28 31.24 11.33
N ARG A 48 -1.38 31.53 10.03
CA ARG A 48 -1.11 30.62 8.92
C ARG A 48 0.26 30.89 8.31
N TYR A 49 0.85 29.89 7.65
CA TYR A 49 2.14 30.00 7.00
C TYR A 49 1.97 30.14 5.50
N TYR A 50 2.73 31.06 4.90
CA TYR A 50 2.75 31.35 3.48
C TYR A 50 4.19 31.35 2.97
N MET A 51 4.34 31.15 1.67
CA MET A 51 5.63 31.24 0.98
C MET A 51 5.54 32.28 -0.13
N PHE A 52 6.61 33.03 -0.32
CA PHE A 52 6.70 34.06 -1.34
C PHE A 52 8.01 33.90 -2.11
N ASN A 53 7.95 34.00 -3.43
CA ASN A 53 9.13 33.94 -4.29
C ASN A 53 9.99 35.22 -4.19
N GLU A 54 11.06 35.30 -4.97
CA GLU A 54 11.96 36.44 -5.00
C GLU A 54 11.29 37.73 -5.50
N HIS A 55 10.24 37.63 -6.29
CA HIS A 55 9.44 38.76 -6.78
C HIS A 55 8.31 39.16 -5.81
N GLY A 56 8.12 38.44 -4.72
CA GLY A 56 7.12 38.69 -3.69
C GLY A 56 5.75 38.07 -3.98
N GLN A 57 5.59 37.31 -5.05
CA GLN A 57 4.35 36.59 -5.34
C GLN A 57 4.18 35.45 -4.36
N MET A 58 2.97 35.28 -3.86
CA MET A 58 2.61 34.15 -3.00
C MET A 58 2.60 32.86 -3.81
N LEU A 59 3.31 31.86 -3.32
CA LEU A 59 3.29 30.51 -3.87
C LEU A 59 2.11 29.71 -3.31
N TYR A 60 1.55 28.80 -4.10
CA TYR A 60 0.36 28.01 -3.78
C TYR A 60 0.43 26.62 -4.41
N GLU A 61 -0.47 25.72 -4.02
CA GLU A 61 -0.48 24.33 -4.45
C GLU A 61 0.86 23.62 -4.18
N TRP A 62 1.38 22.91 -5.15
CA TRP A 62 2.65 22.22 -5.02
C TRP A 62 3.82 23.19 -5.23
N ILE A 63 4.73 23.21 -4.27
CA ILE A 63 5.89 24.09 -4.27
C ILE A 63 7.13 23.23 -4.12
N ASN A 64 8.08 23.40 -5.02
CA ASN A 64 9.37 22.75 -4.92
C ASN A 64 10.14 23.25 -3.69
N ASN A 65 10.43 22.36 -2.76
CA ASN A 65 11.19 22.65 -1.55
C ASN A 65 12.70 22.74 -1.83
N THR A 66 13.17 22.12 -2.91
CA THR A 66 14.58 22.19 -3.30
C THR A 66 14.82 23.54 -4.00
N PRO A 67 15.70 24.41 -3.46
CA PRO A 67 16.01 25.66 -4.08
C PRO A 67 16.46 25.48 -5.53
N THR A 68 15.93 26.27 -6.44
CA THR A 68 16.39 26.24 -7.82
C THR A 68 17.89 26.58 -7.86
N LYS A 69 18.64 26.00 -8.80
CA LYS A 69 20.09 26.24 -8.93
C LYS A 69 20.44 27.70 -9.24
N VAL A 70 19.44 28.47 -9.67
CA VAL A 70 19.64 29.87 -10.12
C VAL A 70 19.39 30.86 -8.98
N THR A 71 18.34 30.68 -8.20
CA THR A 71 17.89 31.67 -7.21
C THR A 71 18.09 31.20 -5.76
N GLY A 72 18.14 29.90 -5.51
CA GLY A 72 18.19 29.34 -4.17
C GLY A 72 16.88 29.47 -3.37
N THR A 73 15.81 29.91 -4.00
CA THR A 73 14.50 30.13 -3.39
C THR A 73 13.50 29.06 -3.86
N PRO A 74 12.72 28.47 -2.96
CA PRO A 74 11.61 27.59 -3.35
C PRO A 74 10.65 28.33 -4.27
N SER A 75 10.12 27.61 -5.26
CA SER A 75 9.25 28.15 -6.29
C SER A 75 8.04 27.26 -6.52
N ASN A 76 7.01 27.83 -7.09
CA ASN A 76 5.88 27.04 -7.56
C ASN A 76 6.36 26.14 -8.71
N ALA A 77 6.07 24.87 -8.63
CA ALA A 77 6.59 23.88 -9.56
C ALA A 77 6.23 24.17 -11.02
N GLN A 78 5.02 24.68 -11.26
CA GLN A 78 4.54 25.05 -12.59
C GLN A 78 5.29 26.23 -13.18
N LEU A 79 5.71 27.20 -12.35
CA LEU A 79 6.44 28.39 -12.82
C LEU A 79 7.86 28.05 -13.27
N ASP A 80 8.50 27.07 -12.64
CA ASP A 80 9.88 26.70 -12.97
C ASP A 80 10.00 25.61 -14.05
N GLY A 81 8.89 25.03 -14.49
CA GLY A 81 8.88 23.92 -15.44
C GLY A 81 9.65 22.69 -14.93
N ILE A 82 9.73 22.54 -13.59
CA ILE A 82 10.51 21.46 -12.94
C ILE A 82 9.74 20.16 -12.91
N ALA A 83 8.43 20.24 -12.95
CA ALA A 83 7.59 19.10 -12.79
C ALA A 83 7.29 18.46 -14.13
N THR A 84 8.07 17.46 -14.46
CA THR A 84 7.59 16.37 -15.27
C THR A 84 7.41 15.17 -14.37
N ALA A 85 6.46 14.30 -14.65
CA ALA A 85 6.20 13.07 -13.91
C ALA A 85 7.45 12.20 -13.65
N GLU A 86 8.51 12.40 -14.43
CA GLU A 86 9.78 11.69 -14.33
C GLU A 86 10.80 12.31 -13.36
N SER A 87 10.57 13.55 -12.91
CA SER A 87 11.58 14.30 -12.14
C SER A 87 11.11 14.85 -10.81
N ALA A 88 9.80 14.94 -10.56
CA ALA A 88 9.25 15.39 -9.29
C ALA A 88 9.07 14.20 -8.35
N THR A 89 9.66 14.29 -7.17
CA THR A 89 9.38 13.38 -6.06
C THR A 89 8.60 14.12 -5.00
N ILE A 90 7.63 13.47 -4.39
CA ILE A 90 6.81 14.06 -3.33
C ILE A 90 7.66 14.59 -2.17
N GLU A 91 8.83 13.99 -1.91
CA GLU A 91 9.78 14.39 -0.88
C GLU A 91 10.35 15.80 -1.07
N ASP A 92 10.44 16.26 -2.31
CA ASP A 92 10.94 17.58 -2.67
C ASP A 92 9.85 18.66 -2.64
N MET A 93 8.60 18.29 -2.34
CA MET A 93 7.45 19.17 -2.50
C MET A 93 6.82 19.54 -1.15
N TYR A 94 6.37 20.80 -1.07
CA TYR A 94 5.42 21.28 -0.08
C TYR A 94 4.07 21.57 -0.74
N TYR A 95 2.98 21.37 0.01
CA TYR A 95 1.65 21.79 -0.43
C TYR A 95 1.19 23.04 0.33
N TYR A 96 0.82 24.04 -0.43
CA TYR A 96 0.30 25.34 0.05
C TYR A 96 -1.04 25.61 -0.61
N ASN A 97 -2.08 25.04 -0.16
CA ASN A 97 -3.45 25.22 -0.60
C ASN A 97 -3.66 25.97 -1.94
N ILE A 98 -4.87 25.99 -2.46
CA ILE A 98 -5.20 26.66 -3.74
C ILE A 98 -4.86 28.16 -3.71
N VAL A 99 -4.77 28.78 -4.88
CA VAL A 99 -4.31 30.18 -5.07
C VAL A 99 -5.08 31.22 -4.25
N GLU A 100 -6.37 31.04 -4.02
CA GLU A 100 -7.19 31.96 -3.21
C GLU A 100 -6.87 31.87 -1.72
N GLU A 101 -6.26 30.81 -1.28
CA GLU A 101 -5.96 30.52 0.11
C GLU A 101 -4.46 30.61 0.40
N GLY A 102 -3.61 29.94 -0.36
CA GLY A 102 -2.15 29.99 -0.35
C GLY A 102 -1.47 29.67 0.98
N TRP A 103 -2.19 29.22 2.00
CA TRP A 103 -1.55 28.81 3.25
C TRP A 103 -1.11 27.37 3.22
N ARG A 104 -0.05 27.07 3.95
CA ARG A 104 0.53 25.75 4.07
C ARG A 104 -0.48 24.71 4.50
N GLY A 105 -0.55 23.58 3.77
CA GLY A 105 -1.36 22.43 4.10
C GLY A 105 -0.95 21.80 5.44
N ASP A 106 -1.96 21.38 6.24
CA ASP A 106 -1.76 20.72 7.53
C ASP A 106 -3.02 19.88 7.82
N GLY A 107 -2.88 18.55 7.85
CA GLY A 107 -4.00 17.61 7.93
C GLY A 107 -4.44 17.08 6.57
N TRP A 108 -5.71 16.73 6.45
CA TRP A 108 -6.28 16.08 5.29
C TRP A 108 -6.72 17.07 4.19
N TYR A 109 -6.36 16.75 2.96
CA TYR A 109 -6.77 17.47 1.75
C TYR A 109 -7.14 16.47 0.65
N GLU A 110 -8.18 16.81 -0.09
CA GLU A 110 -8.57 16.17 -1.34
C GLU A 110 -8.05 17.02 -2.48
N ILE A 111 -7.21 16.47 -3.34
CA ILE A 111 -6.44 17.19 -4.34
C ILE A 111 -6.56 16.46 -5.68
N ASP A 112 -6.88 17.22 -6.74
CA ASP A 112 -6.88 16.70 -8.09
C ASP A 112 -5.45 16.31 -8.53
N GLY A 113 -5.34 15.32 -9.42
CA GLY A 113 -4.07 14.87 -9.94
C GLY A 113 -3.23 15.99 -10.52
N SER A 114 -1.93 15.93 -10.32
CA SER A 114 -0.98 16.95 -10.76
C SER A 114 0.26 16.30 -11.37
N GLU A 115 0.62 16.75 -12.57
CA GLU A 115 1.89 16.37 -13.20
C GLU A 115 3.10 16.78 -12.32
N ASP A 116 2.93 17.79 -11.46
CA ASP A 116 3.96 18.31 -10.56
C ASP A 116 4.47 17.25 -9.57
N VAL A 117 3.64 16.28 -9.21
CA VAL A 117 3.96 15.16 -8.32
C VAL A 117 3.78 13.79 -8.97
N GLY A 118 3.61 13.78 -10.30
CA GLY A 118 3.51 12.55 -11.08
C GLY A 118 2.24 11.75 -10.83
N THR A 119 1.13 12.41 -10.47
CA THR A 119 -0.18 11.78 -10.32
C THR A 119 -1.04 12.00 -11.56
N ASP A 120 -2.00 11.10 -11.80
CA ASP A 120 -2.96 11.24 -12.90
C ASP A 120 -4.04 12.29 -12.58
N SER A 121 -5.07 12.36 -13.41
CA SER A 121 -6.12 13.38 -13.31
C SER A 121 -7.19 13.08 -12.25
N ASP A 122 -7.10 11.95 -11.54
CA ASP A 122 -8.07 11.59 -10.51
C ASP A 122 -7.84 12.38 -9.23
N THR A 123 -8.90 12.57 -8.46
CA THR A 123 -8.86 13.28 -7.17
C THR A 123 -8.51 12.28 -6.07
N ASP A 124 -7.48 12.56 -5.30
CA ASP A 124 -6.98 11.71 -4.24
C ASP A 124 -6.91 12.42 -2.88
N TRP A 125 -6.91 11.62 -1.81
CA TRP A 125 -6.71 12.12 -0.46
C TRP A 125 -5.25 12.07 -0.05
N TYR A 126 -4.78 13.19 0.52
CA TYR A 126 -3.43 13.38 1.07
C TYR A 126 -3.50 13.81 2.53
N TYR A 127 -2.48 13.45 3.28
CA TYR A 127 -2.28 13.97 4.63
C TYR A 127 -0.96 14.72 4.72
N PHE A 128 -1.01 15.97 5.21
CA PHE A 128 0.17 16.81 5.36
C PHE A 128 0.53 17.06 6.82
N ASP A 129 1.81 16.89 7.17
CA ASP A 129 2.40 17.48 8.37
C ASP A 129 3.27 18.67 7.96
N LYS A 130 2.78 19.87 8.21
CA LYS A 130 3.48 21.13 7.90
C LYS A 130 3.85 21.32 6.42
N GLY A 131 3.00 20.90 5.54
CA GLY A 131 3.14 21.01 4.10
C GLY A 131 3.82 19.82 3.43
N GLU A 132 4.47 18.97 4.19
CA GLU A 132 5.07 17.72 3.71
C GLU A 132 4.01 16.62 3.69
N ALA A 133 3.84 15.94 2.56
CA ALA A 133 2.88 14.84 2.44
C ALA A 133 3.43 13.58 3.12
N GLU A 134 2.55 12.87 3.84
CA GLU A 134 2.88 11.52 4.29
C GLU A 134 2.88 10.58 3.08
N HIS A 135 3.94 9.81 2.90
CA HIS A 135 4.14 8.94 1.74
C HIS A 135 5.00 7.72 2.09
N ALA A 136 5.03 6.72 1.21
CA ALA A 136 5.97 5.61 1.30
C ALA A 136 7.35 6.02 0.79
N ASP A 137 8.40 5.50 1.41
CA ASP A 137 9.78 5.74 0.99
C ASP A 137 10.13 4.85 -0.22
N ALA A 138 10.26 5.46 -1.40
CA ALA A 138 10.62 4.79 -2.64
C ALA A 138 12.13 4.53 -2.80
N THR A 139 12.95 4.99 -1.86
CA THR A 139 14.41 4.74 -1.89
C THR A 139 14.76 3.33 -1.42
N GLU A 140 13.92 2.73 -0.60
CA GLU A 140 14.08 1.36 -0.10
C GLU A 140 13.56 0.33 -1.13
N LYS A 141 14.30 0.14 -2.20
CA LYS A 141 13.93 -0.76 -3.31
C LYS A 141 13.65 -2.21 -2.90
N ASP A 142 14.17 -2.63 -1.75
CA ASP A 142 13.93 -3.96 -1.19
C ASP A 142 12.49 -4.12 -0.68
N LEU A 143 11.76 -3.03 -0.52
CA LEU A 143 10.38 -3.00 -0.05
C LEU A 143 9.35 -2.79 -1.16
N ALA A 144 9.80 -2.66 -2.41
CA ALA A 144 8.90 -2.56 -3.54
C ALA A 144 8.07 -3.83 -3.71
N THR A 145 6.78 -3.66 -3.93
CA THR A 145 5.97 -4.63 -4.65
C THR A 145 5.94 -4.24 -6.13
N TYR A 146 5.28 -5.00 -6.97
CA TYR A 146 5.19 -4.67 -8.39
C TYR A 146 3.74 -4.82 -8.83
N ASP A 147 3.27 -3.89 -9.63
CA ASP A 147 1.96 -3.96 -10.25
C ASP A 147 1.91 -4.95 -11.42
N GLY A 148 0.76 -5.05 -12.10
CA GLY A 148 0.56 -5.96 -13.22
C GLY A 148 1.42 -5.64 -14.46
N ASP A 149 1.90 -4.41 -14.55
CA ASP A 149 2.79 -3.95 -15.63
C ASP A 149 4.27 -4.14 -15.28
N GLY A 150 4.56 -4.53 -14.04
CA GLY A 150 5.91 -4.76 -13.52
C GLY A 150 6.59 -3.50 -13.00
N GLU A 151 5.83 -2.42 -12.78
CA GLU A 151 6.35 -1.20 -12.17
C GLU A 151 6.39 -1.32 -10.65
N PRO A 152 7.41 -0.79 -10.00
CA PRO A 152 7.52 -0.85 -8.54
C PRO A 152 6.47 0.03 -7.87
N VAL A 153 5.78 -0.53 -6.89
CA VAL A 153 4.78 0.15 -6.05
C VAL A 153 5.21 0.05 -4.59
N TYR A 154 5.18 1.18 -3.90
CA TYR A 154 5.53 1.27 -2.49
C TYR A 154 4.30 1.73 -1.70
N VAL A 155 3.99 1.03 -0.62
CA VAL A 155 2.89 1.41 0.27
C VAL A 155 3.36 1.35 1.71
N ALA A 156 3.19 2.46 2.42
CA ALA A 156 3.52 2.57 3.83
C ALA A 156 2.25 2.71 4.70
N LYS A 157 2.27 2.08 5.86
CA LYS A 157 1.23 2.21 6.87
C LYS A 157 1.62 3.27 7.89
N ILE A 158 0.99 4.43 7.83
CA ILE A 158 1.35 5.61 8.62
C ILE A 158 0.21 5.98 9.58
N LYS A 159 0.58 6.45 10.78
CA LYS A 159 -0.37 6.81 11.81
C LYS A 159 -0.56 8.32 11.88
N VAL A 160 -1.71 8.80 11.40
CA VAL A 160 -2.05 10.21 11.32
C VAL A 160 -3.30 10.57 12.14
N ASP A 161 -3.54 11.85 12.33
CA ASP A 161 -4.74 12.36 12.99
C ASP A 161 -5.95 12.26 12.06
N SER A 162 -7.10 11.91 12.63
CA SER A 162 -8.37 11.81 11.94
C SER A 162 -9.52 12.28 12.82
N SER A 163 -10.74 12.32 12.29
CA SER A 163 -11.95 12.61 13.05
C SER A 163 -12.21 11.61 14.19
N LYS A 164 -11.60 10.41 14.12
CA LYS A 164 -11.68 9.36 15.14
C LYS A 164 -10.39 9.26 16.01
N GLY A 165 -9.60 10.34 16.06
CA GLY A 165 -8.28 10.36 16.70
C GLY A 165 -7.21 9.75 15.81
N LYS A 166 -6.02 9.47 16.36
CA LYS A 166 -4.92 8.90 15.60
C LYS A 166 -5.24 7.47 15.13
N LYS A 167 -5.23 7.27 13.81
CA LYS A 167 -5.48 5.99 13.14
C LYS A 167 -4.41 5.70 12.11
N TYR A 168 -4.27 4.43 11.72
CA TYR A 168 -3.41 4.03 10.62
C TYR A 168 -4.16 4.17 9.31
N PHE A 169 -3.44 4.69 8.32
CA PHE A 169 -3.82 4.81 6.93
C PHE A 169 -2.67 4.27 6.06
N ALA A 170 -2.95 3.95 4.83
CA ALA A 170 -1.93 3.58 3.85
C ALA A 170 -1.71 4.72 2.85
N PHE A 171 -0.46 4.95 2.50
CA PHE A 171 -0.07 5.93 1.49
C PHE A 171 0.94 5.31 0.53
N ASN A 172 0.81 5.60 -0.76
CA ASN A 172 1.81 5.20 -1.74
C ASN A 172 3.01 6.17 -1.77
N GLU A 173 3.97 5.92 -2.65
CA GLU A 173 5.16 6.76 -2.83
C GLU A 173 4.86 8.15 -3.38
N LYS A 174 3.66 8.39 -3.90
CA LYS A 174 3.18 9.69 -4.39
C LYS A 174 2.37 10.45 -3.34
N GLY A 175 2.21 9.89 -2.14
CA GLY A 175 1.45 10.47 -1.04
C GLY A 175 -0.07 10.26 -1.13
N GLN A 176 -0.56 9.54 -2.12
CA GLN A 176 -1.98 9.23 -2.28
C GLN A 176 -2.42 8.19 -1.26
N MET A 177 -3.54 8.45 -0.57
CA MET A 177 -4.14 7.51 0.37
C MET A 177 -4.64 6.27 -0.35
N GLN A 178 -4.28 5.11 0.17
CA GLN A 178 -4.67 3.82 -0.39
C GLN A 178 -5.79 3.17 0.42
N THR A 179 -6.72 2.52 -0.26
CA THR A 179 -7.85 1.78 0.32
C THR A 179 -7.83 0.32 -0.12
N GLY A 180 -8.75 -0.49 0.39
CA GLY A 180 -8.83 -1.92 0.05
C GLY A 180 -7.73 -2.74 0.69
N LEU A 181 -7.37 -3.83 0.04
CA LEU A 181 -6.34 -4.77 0.49
C LEU A 181 -4.97 -4.28 0.05
N GLN A 182 -4.08 -4.02 1.01
CA GLN A 182 -2.74 -3.51 0.76
C GLN A 182 -1.68 -4.43 1.38
N TYR A 183 -0.62 -4.71 0.63
CA TYR A 183 0.57 -5.37 1.16
C TYR A 183 1.56 -4.32 1.67
N ILE A 184 1.93 -4.42 2.94
CA ILE A 184 2.90 -3.52 3.58
C ILE A 184 4.20 -4.30 3.74
N ALA A 185 5.18 -3.99 2.91
CA ALA A 185 6.43 -4.74 2.84
C ALA A 185 7.25 -4.67 4.15
N ASP A 186 7.30 -3.51 4.80
CA ASP A 186 7.95 -3.32 6.10
C ASP A 186 7.46 -4.30 7.19
N ASP A 187 6.18 -4.60 7.16
CA ASP A 187 5.54 -5.51 8.12
C ASP A 187 5.47 -6.95 7.60
N ASN A 188 5.85 -7.18 6.35
CA ASN A 188 5.67 -8.43 5.63
C ASN A 188 4.26 -8.98 5.80
N GLY A 189 3.24 -8.20 5.43
CA GLY A 189 1.86 -8.62 5.65
C GLY A 189 0.80 -7.76 4.96
N PHE A 190 -0.35 -8.39 4.79
CA PHE A 190 -1.52 -7.74 4.23
C PHE A 190 -2.32 -7.00 5.30
N TYR A 191 -2.88 -5.86 4.91
CA TYR A 191 -3.79 -5.03 5.69
C TYR A 191 -4.98 -4.62 4.84
N TYR A 192 -6.11 -4.39 5.47
CA TYR A 192 -7.29 -3.87 4.80
C TYR A 192 -7.64 -2.47 5.33
N PHE A 193 -7.87 -1.56 4.40
CA PHE A 193 -8.29 -0.18 4.67
C PHE A 193 -9.67 0.04 4.06
N ASP A 194 -10.60 0.52 4.85
CA ASP A 194 -11.96 0.79 4.36
C ASP A 194 -11.99 1.98 3.38
N ASP A 195 -13.14 2.26 2.77
CA ASP A 195 -13.31 3.34 1.79
C ASP A 195 -12.99 4.74 2.36
N ASN A 196 -12.90 4.87 3.66
CA ASN A 196 -12.45 6.09 4.33
C ASN A 196 -10.95 6.04 4.70
N GLY A 197 -10.23 5.03 4.26
CA GLY A 197 -8.81 4.81 4.53
C GLY A 197 -8.48 4.27 5.93
N TYR A 198 -9.46 3.97 6.77
CA TYR A 198 -9.17 3.43 8.11
C TYR A 198 -8.75 1.98 8.06
N MET A 199 -7.57 1.68 8.62
CA MET A 199 -7.14 0.30 8.82
C MET A 199 -8.15 -0.48 9.66
N GLN A 200 -8.55 -1.64 9.18
CA GLN A 200 -9.51 -2.54 9.80
C GLN A 200 -8.82 -3.71 10.50
N ASP A 201 -9.53 -4.36 11.44
CA ASP A 201 -9.12 -5.60 12.08
C ASP A 201 -10.32 -6.55 12.28
N GLY A 202 -10.05 -7.81 12.64
CA GLY A 202 -11.07 -8.82 12.79
C GLY A 202 -11.51 -9.45 11.47
N LYS A 203 -12.75 -9.93 11.43
CA LYS A 203 -13.30 -10.56 10.21
C LYS A 203 -13.84 -9.48 9.28
N ILE A 204 -13.41 -9.49 8.04
CA ILE A 204 -13.93 -8.68 6.94
C ILE A 204 -14.42 -9.65 5.86
N SER A 205 -15.66 -9.48 5.43
CA SER A 205 -16.25 -10.29 4.36
C SER A 205 -16.31 -9.49 3.07
N ASP A 206 -16.40 -10.22 1.97
CA ASP A 206 -16.57 -9.66 0.63
C ASP A 206 -15.46 -8.64 0.27
N VAL A 207 -14.21 -8.95 0.66
CA VAL A 207 -13.04 -8.18 0.25
C VAL A 207 -12.75 -8.49 -1.21
N GLU A 208 -12.76 -7.46 -2.03
CA GLU A 208 -12.38 -7.57 -3.44
C GLU A 208 -10.89 -7.91 -3.56
N CYS A 209 -10.60 -8.92 -4.35
CA CYS A 209 -9.26 -9.38 -4.63
C CYS A 209 -9.27 -9.99 -6.02
N ASP A 210 -8.66 -9.31 -7.00
CA ASP A 210 -8.80 -9.65 -8.39
C ASP A 210 -10.27 -9.52 -8.88
N ASP A 211 -10.78 -10.42 -9.67
CA ASP A 211 -12.14 -10.41 -10.19
C ASP A 211 -13.16 -11.06 -9.23
N ASP A 212 -12.76 -11.39 -8.00
CA ASP A 212 -13.60 -12.11 -7.04
C ASP A 212 -13.57 -11.50 -5.64
N THR A 213 -14.44 -12.00 -4.76
CA THR A 213 -14.52 -11.55 -3.36
C THR A 213 -14.25 -12.68 -2.39
N TYR A 214 -13.54 -12.38 -1.31
CA TYR A 214 -13.14 -13.38 -0.32
C TYR A 214 -13.37 -12.89 1.12
N ASP A 215 -13.54 -13.84 2.03
CA ASP A 215 -13.53 -13.55 3.46
C ASP A 215 -12.08 -13.47 3.98
N PHE A 216 -11.80 -12.41 4.76
CA PHE A 216 -10.51 -12.21 5.41
C PHE A 216 -10.64 -12.16 6.92
N TYR A 217 -9.54 -12.46 7.61
CA TYR A 217 -9.37 -12.21 9.03
C TYR A 217 -8.05 -11.51 9.30
N PHE A 218 -8.14 -10.34 9.93
CA PHE A 218 -6.99 -9.54 10.35
C PHE A 218 -6.80 -9.60 11.86
N ASN A 219 -5.55 -9.63 12.29
CA ASN A 219 -5.19 -9.73 13.71
C ASN A 219 -5.77 -8.56 14.52
N THR A 220 -6.34 -8.86 15.69
CA THR A 220 -6.91 -7.87 16.61
C THR A 220 -6.04 -7.62 17.84
N LYS A 221 -4.91 -8.33 17.99
CA LYS A 221 -4.07 -8.37 19.20
C LYS A 221 -2.59 -8.65 18.91
N ASN A 222 -1.78 -8.58 19.97
CA ASN A 222 -0.39 -9.04 20.04
C ASN A 222 0.60 -8.25 19.17
N GLY A 223 0.38 -6.94 19.03
CA GLY A 223 1.27 -6.07 18.26
C GLY A 223 1.18 -6.24 16.74
N LYS A 224 0.30 -7.12 16.27
CA LYS A 224 0.02 -7.36 14.85
C LYS A 224 -1.38 -6.93 14.44
N ASN A 225 -1.97 -5.98 15.15
CA ASN A 225 -3.32 -5.50 14.83
C ASN A 225 -3.42 -5.02 13.39
N GLY A 226 -4.45 -5.50 12.69
CA GLY A 226 -4.68 -5.19 11.29
C GLY A 226 -3.90 -6.05 10.29
N GLN A 227 -2.84 -6.75 10.72
CA GLN A 227 -2.11 -7.65 9.82
C GLN A 227 -2.90 -8.93 9.55
N GLY A 228 -2.89 -9.40 8.32
CA GLY A 228 -3.52 -10.65 7.90
C GLY A 228 -3.11 -11.82 8.78
N TYR A 229 -4.09 -12.59 9.23
CA TYR A 229 -3.87 -13.74 10.11
C TYR A 229 -3.51 -14.97 9.29
N THR A 230 -2.52 -15.74 9.77
CA THR A 230 -2.19 -17.06 9.23
C THR A 230 -2.40 -18.11 10.30
N GLY A 231 -3.23 -19.12 10.02
CA GLY A 231 -3.52 -20.21 10.93
C GLY A 231 -5.00 -20.62 10.96
N GLU A 232 -5.32 -21.54 11.87
CA GLU A 232 -6.70 -21.94 12.14
C GLU A 232 -7.33 -21.01 13.17
N LYS A 233 -8.52 -20.50 12.87
CA LYS A 233 -9.32 -19.68 13.77
C LYS A 233 -10.82 -19.90 13.57
N ASP A 234 -11.53 -20.14 14.66
CA ASP A 234 -12.99 -20.28 14.68
C ASP A 234 -13.53 -21.34 13.69
N ASN A 235 -12.76 -22.42 13.49
CA ASN A 235 -12.97 -23.52 12.53
C ASN A 235 -12.74 -23.17 11.06
N TYR A 236 -12.08 -22.06 10.76
CA TYR A 236 -11.67 -21.68 9.43
C TYR A 236 -10.15 -21.62 9.33
N LEU A 237 -9.63 -21.85 8.15
CA LEU A 237 -8.21 -21.76 7.85
C LEU A 237 -7.95 -20.45 7.10
N TYR A 238 -6.92 -19.73 7.52
CA TYR A 238 -6.53 -18.46 6.91
C TYR A 238 -5.05 -18.45 6.57
N PHE A 239 -4.71 -17.80 5.48
CA PHE A 239 -3.34 -17.50 5.10
C PHE A 239 -3.23 -16.04 4.69
N ASN A 240 -2.31 -15.30 5.33
CA ASN A 240 -2.13 -13.87 5.12
C ASN A 240 -3.44 -13.07 5.15
N GLY A 241 -4.38 -13.51 5.97
CA GLY A 241 -5.70 -12.94 6.12
C GLY A 241 -6.78 -13.64 5.30
N LYS A 242 -6.50 -14.12 4.09
CA LYS A 242 -7.48 -14.75 3.22
C LYS A 242 -7.94 -16.10 3.78
N ARG A 243 -9.26 -16.33 3.80
CA ARG A 243 -9.84 -17.62 4.13
C ARG A 243 -9.54 -18.61 3.00
N LEU A 244 -8.99 -19.75 3.37
CA LEU A 244 -8.72 -20.85 2.45
C LEU A 244 -9.96 -21.73 2.29
N GLU A 245 -10.32 -22.00 1.05
CA GLU A 245 -11.52 -22.76 0.68
C GLU A 245 -11.16 -23.86 -0.32
N ALA A 246 -11.99 -24.88 -0.44
CA ALA A 246 -11.94 -25.78 -1.56
C ALA A 246 -12.77 -25.21 -2.71
N ASP A 247 -12.38 -25.46 -3.93
CA ASP A 247 -13.15 -25.06 -5.11
C ASP A 247 -14.47 -25.81 -5.17
N ASP A 248 -14.38 -27.14 -4.97
CA ASP A 248 -15.52 -28.01 -4.76
C ASP A 248 -15.20 -28.97 -3.59
N ASP A 249 -16.13 -29.76 -3.12
CA ASP A 249 -16.03 -30.72 -2.04
C ASP A 249 -15.01 -30.40 -0.93
N TYR A 250 -13.80 -30.96 -0.98
CA TYR A 250 -12.77 -30.80 0.05
C TYR A 250 -11.38 -30.63 -0.55
N ARG A 251 -10.53 -29.84 0.14
CA ARG A 251 -9.14 -29.60 -0.25
C ARG A 251 -8.20 -29.74 0.95
N LEU A 252 -7.01 -30.31 0.70
CA LEU A 252 -5.93 -30.41 1.68
C LEU A 252 -5.01 -29.20 1.58
N TYR A 253 -4.68 -28.62 2.72
CA TYR A 253 -3.71 -27.54 2.82
C TYR A 253 -2.60 -27.89 3.80
N TYR A 254 -1.37 -27.58 3.41
CA TYR A 254 -0.25 -27.49 4.32
C TYR A 254 -0.21 -26.08 4.91
N LEU A 255 -0.04 -25.96 6.22
CA LEU A 255 0.12 -24.66 6.87
C LEU A 255 0.97 -24.80 8.13
N ASN A 256 2.14 -24.14 8.15
CA ASN A 256 3.03 -24.09 9.31
C ASN A 256 3.37 -25.50 9.88
N GLY A 257 3.70 -26.44 9.02
CA GLY A 257 4.07 -27.81 9.43
C GLY A 257 2.91 -28.75 9.71
N ASP A 258 1.68 -28.32 9.51
CA ASP A 258 0.48 -29.12 9.73
C ASP A 258 -0.37 -29.25 8.45
N ILE A 259 -1.14 -30.32 8.38
CA ILE A 259 -2.06 -30.59 7.28
C ILE A 259 -3.49 -30.38 7.74
N TYR A 260 -4.26 -29.65 6.94
CA TYR A 260 -5.68 -29.38 7.18
C TYR A 260 -6.52 -29.82 5.99
N LEU A 261 -7.73 -30.29 6.27
CA LEU A 261 -8.76 -30.53 5.25
C LEU A 261 -9.85 -29.49 5.41
N VAL A 262 -10.15 -28.74 4.36
CA VAL A 262 -11.21 -27.73 4.34
C VAL A 262 -12.26 -28.06 3.29
N ASN A 263 -13.47 -27.57 3.48
CA ASN A 263 -14.53 -27.67 2.47
C ASN A 263 -14.64 -26.36 1.65
N SER A 264 -15.54 -26.34 0.69
CA SER A 264 -15.85 -25.17 -0.18
C SER A 264 -16.35 -23.92 0.54
N LYS A 265 -16.50 -23.96 1.88
CA LYS A 265 -16.80 -22.79 2.73
C LYS A 265 -15.62 -22.44 3.65
N GLY A 266 -14.44 -22.99 3.39
CA GLY A 266 -13.24 -22.78 4.20
C GLY A 266 -13.27 -23.45 5.58
N LYS A 267 -14.29 -24.26 5.86
CA LYS A 267 -14.43 -24.87 7.17
C LYS A 267 -13.49 -26.06 7.33
N VAL A 268 -12.61 -25.96 8.33
CA VAL A 268 -11.69 -27.03 8.71
C VAL A 268 -12.46 -28.26 9.21
N GLN A 269 -12.11 -29.40 8.67
CA GLN A 269 -12.72 -30.67 9.01
C GLN A 269 -12.05 -31.31 10.23
N SER A 270 -12.83 -32.12 10.93
CA SER A 270 -12.37 -32.98 12.01
C SER A 270 -13.40 -34.09 12.19
N THR A 271 -12.98 -35.21 12.75
CA THR A 271 -13.92 -36.27 13.12
C THR A 271 -13.63 -36.83 14.51
N LYS A 272 -14.69 -37.27 15.17
CA LYS A 272 -14.57 -38.00 16.43
C LYS A 272 -14.46 -39.52 16.23
N SER A 273 -14.73 -39.99 14.99
CA SER A 273 -14.50 -41.37 14.60
C SER A 273 -13.06 -41.57 14.14
N ASP A 274 -12.61 -42.81 14.11
CA ASP A 274 -11.22 -43.16 13.75
C ASP A 274 -10.89 -42.74 12.31
N SER A 275 -11.90 -42.75 11.40
CA SER A 275 -11.76 -42.25 10.03
C SER A 275 -13.11 -41.80 9.44
N LYS A 276 -13.07 -40.94 8.44
CA LYS A 276 -14.19 -40.58 7.59
C LYS A 276 -13.68 -40.46 6.15
N LYS A 277 -14.57 -40.77 5.19
CA LYS A 277 -14.32 -40.65 3.76
C LYS A 277 -14.69 -39.24 3.27
N TYR A 278 -13.86 -38.77 2.38
CA TYR A 278 -14.01 -37.45 1.74
C TYR A 278 -13.63 -37.57 0.27
N ASP A 279 -14.36 -36.85 -0.57
CA ASP A 279 -13.96 -36.61 -1.95
C ASP A 279 -13.11 -35.36 -1.97
N ILE A 280 -11.86 -35.54 -2.40
CA ILE A 280 -10.85 -34.47 -2.33
C ILE A 280 -10.54 -34.04 -3.76
N GLU A 281 -10.83 -32.79 -4.05
CA GLU A 281 -10.55 -32.20 -5.33
C GLU A 281 -9.45 -31.16 -5.23
N ASN A 282 -8.66 -31.10 -6.30
CA ASN A 282 -7.67 -30.09 -6.48
C ASN A 282 -7.36 -29.90 -7.97
N GLU A 283 -7.45 -28.66 -8.44
CA GLU A 283 -7.21 -28.30 -9.85
C GLU A 283 -7.96 -29.20 -10.85
N GLY A 284 -9.23 -29.49 -10.55
CA GLY A 284 -10.07 -30.36 -11.37
C GLY A 284 -9.70 -31.85 -11.33
N ILE A 285 -8.81 -32.24 -10.43
CA ILE A 285 -8.49 -33.67 -10.18
C ILE A 285 -9.18 -34.12 -8.90
N GLU A 286 -10.29 -34.84 -9.05
CA GLU A 286 -11.04 -35.41 -7.95
C GLU A 286 -10.51 -36.81 -7.58
N THR A 287 -10.40 -37.07 -6.27
CA THR A 287 -10.13 -38.38 -5.72
C THR A 287 -11.22 -38.75 -4.73
N GLU A 288 -12.10 -39.64 -5.17
CA GLU A 288 -13.26 -40.09 -4.39
C GLU A 288 -12.88 -40.98 -3.21
N ASP A 289 -13.71 -40.95 -2.17
CA ASP A 289 -13.68 -41.93 -1.05
C ASP A 289 -12.35 -41.99 -0.28
N VAL A 290 -11.57 -40.92 -0.21
CA VAL A 290 -10.31 -40.87 0.54
C VAL A 290 -10.59 -40.98 2.04
N ASN A 291 -10.06 -41.98 2.69
CA ASN A 291 -10.15 -42.10 4.14
C ASN A 291 -9.19 -41.12 4.82
N VAL A 292 -9.72 -40.21 5.63
CA VAL A 292 -8.92 -39.24 6.39
C VAL A 292 -9.09 -39.47 7.89
N THR A 293 -7.97 -39.54 8.61
CA THR A 293 -7.95 -39.56 10.07
C THR A 293 -7.43 -38.22 10.60
N PHE A 294 -7.83 -37.86 11.81
CA PHE A 294 -7.48 -36.58 12.40
C PHE A 294 -6.92 -36.69 13.81
N THR A 295 -6.08 -35.74 14.17
CA THR A 295 -5.75 -35.40 15.55
C THR A 295 -6.25 -33.97 15.82
N GLY A 296 -7.42 -33.86 16.48
CA GLY A 296 -8.13 -32.59 16.59
C GLY A 296 -8.62 -32.14 15.22
N LYS A 297 -8.09 -31.01 14.73
CA LYS A 297 -8.39 -30.45 13.41
C LYS A 297 -7.32 -30.69 12.35
N LYS A 298 -6.19 -31.31 12.75
CA LYS A 298 -5.08 -31.62 11.87
C LYS A 298 -5.26 -33.01 11.28
N VAL A 299 -4.95 -33.18 10.01
CA VAL A 299 -4.91 -34.49 9.36
C VAL A 299 -3.77 -35.32 9.97
N LYS A 300 -4.07 -36.54 10.34
CA LYS A 300 -3.09 -37.48 10.87
C LYS A 300 -2.60 -38.46 9.79
N SER A 301 -3.51 -38.94 8.95
CA SER A 301 -3.19 -39.74 7.79
C SER A 301 -4.31 -39.73 6.78
N ILE A 302 -3.98 -40.08 5.56
CA ILE A 302 -4.94 -40.32 4.47
C ILE A 302 -4.70 -41.73 3.88
N SER A 303 -5.73 -42.30 3.30
CA SER A 303 -5.63 -43.53 2.56
C SER A 303 -6.52 -43.47 1.31
N VAL A 304 -5.89 -43.55 0.15
CA VAL A 304 -6.55 -43.50 -1.15
C VAL A 304 -7.10 -44.87 -1.51
N PRO A 305 -8.36 -44.97 -1.97
CA PRO A 305 -8.93 -46.28 -2.35
C PRO A 305 -8.13 -46.93 -3.47
N GLY A 306 -7.65 -48.17 -3.22
CA GLY A 306 -6.84 -48.89 -4.19
C GLY A 306 -5.45 -48.34 -4.44
N GLY A 307 -5.04 -47.32 -3.69
CA GLY A 307 -3.77 -46.64 -3.76
C GLY A 307 -2.96 -46.73 -2.45
N GLU A 308 -2.09 -45.76 -2.28
CA GLU A 308 -1.19 -45.68 -1.13
C GLU A 308 -1.85 -44.98 0.06
N SER A 309 -1.21 -45.13 1.23
CA SER A 309 -1.59 -44.43 2.45
C SER A 309 -0.41 -43.57 2.88
N TYR A 310 -0.72 -42.34 3.35
CA TYR A 310 0.27 -41.36 3.75
C TYR A 310 -0.01 -40.88 5.17
N THR A 311 1.02 -40.80 5.97
CA THR A 311 0.99 -40.13 7.28
C THR A 311 1.09 -38.62 7.12
N ALA A 312 0.75 -37.85 8.16
CA ALA A 312 0.94 -36.40 8.16
C ALA A 312 2.40 -36.02 7.89
N ASP A 313 3.35 -36.72 8.48
CA ASP A 313 4.79 -36.47 8.30
C ASP A 313 5.23 -36.66 6.83
N GLU A 314 4.70 -37.66 6.15
CA GLU A 314 4.98 -37.91 4.73
C GLU A 314 4.34 -36.83 3.85
N LEU A 315 3.13 -36.38 4.18
CA LEU A 315 2.46 -35.26 3.47
C LEU A 315 3.20 -33.94 3.68
N VAL A 316 3.64 -33.67 4.90
CA VAL A 316 4.46 -32.46 5.21
C VAL A 316 5.77 -32.53 4.45
N ALA A 317 6.45 -33.64 4.44
CA ALA A 317 7.72 -33.81 3.73
C ALA A 317 7.57 -33.58 2.20
N GLU A 318 6.47 -34.07 1.62
CA GLU A 318 6.18 -33.84 0.19
C GLU A 318 5.86 -32.37 -0.09
N ALA A 319 5.05 -31.71 0.75
CA ALA A 319 4.75 -30.28 0.64
C ALA A 319 6.04 -29.43 0.71
N GLU A 320 6.87 -29.68 1.72
CA GLU A 320 8.15 -28.96 1.88
C GLU A 320 9.13 -29.22 0.73
N LYS A 321 9.10 -30.41 0.14
CA LYS A 321 9.92 -30.71 -1.03
C LYS A 321 9.48 -29.89 -2.24
N ILE A 322 8.18 -29.81 -2.49
CA ILE A 322 7.62 -29.02 -3.58
C ILE A 322 7.95 -27.54 -3.41
N MET A 323 7.79 -27.01 -2.19
CA MET A 323 8.20 -25.64 -1.88
C MET A 323 9.67 -25.39 -2.24
N LYS A 324 10.56 -26.31 -1.80
CA LYS A 324 12.00 -26.21 -2.13
C LYS A 324 12.30 -26.34 -3.61
N ASP A 325 11.60 -27.21 -4.32
CA ASP A 325 11.76 -27.40 -5.77
C ASP A 325 11.32 -26.12 -6.54
N GLN A 326 10.45 -25.30 -5.95
CA GLN A 326 10.01 -24.01 -6.47
C GLN A 326 10.85 -22.82 -5.97
N GLY A 327 11.86 -23.07 -5.15
CA GLY A 327 12.77 -22.04 -4.64
C GLY A 327 12.35 -21.37 -3.33
N TYR A 328 11.35 -21.92 -2.63
CA TYR A 328 10.90 -21.41 -1.33
C TYR A 328 11.58 -22.13 -0.16
N ASP A 329 11.79 -21.40 0.93
CA ASP A 329 12.24 -21.99 2.20
C ASP A 329 11.04 -22.26 3.11
N PRO A 330 10.67 -23.52 3.35
CA PRO A 330 9.54 -23.88 4.22
C PRO A 330 9.69 -23.41 5.68
N SER A 331 10.87 -23.01 6.11
CA SER A 331 11.10 -22.49 7.46
C SER A 331 10.80 -20.99 7.58
N GLU A 332 10.83 -20.26 6.46
CA GLU A 332 10.58 -18.83 6.38
C GLU A 332 9.26 -18.55 5.66
N ASP A 333 8.93 -19.35 4.64
CA ASP A 333 7.75 -19.19 3.82
C ASP A 333 6.63 -20.10 4.30
N SER A 334 5.59 -19.54 4.88
CA SER A 334 4.39 -20.27 5.30
C SER A 334 3.49 -20.55 4.10
N LEU A 335 3.99 -21.24 3.09
CA LEU A 335 3.22 -21.50 1.90
C LEU A 335 2.33 -22.74 1.98
N VAL A 336 1.29 -22.65 1.24
CA VAL A 336 0.07 -23.24 1.47
C VAL A 336 -0.35 -24.12 0.34
N SER A 337 0.24 -25.15 -0.02
CA SER A 337 -0.54 -26.00 -0.90
C SER A 337 0.09 -27.34 -1.01
N ILE A 338 -0.67 -28.37 -0.91
CA ILE A 338 -0.10 -29.68 -0.88
C ILE A 338 -0.56 -30.50 -1.99
N PRO A 339 0.31 -30.99 -2.69
CA PRO A 339 -0.06 -31.77 -3.80
C PRO A 339 0.53 -33.15 -3.84
N PHE A 340 0.23 -33.98 -2.86
CA PHE A 340 0.37 -35.40 -3.20
C PHE A 340 -0.68 -35.82 -4.25
N ILE A 341 -1.65 -34.96 -4.51
CA ILE A 341 -2.64 -35.02 -5.61
C ILE A 341 -2.64 -33.72 -6.43
N GLN A 342 -1.49 -33.16 -6.72
CA GLN A 342 -1.35 -31.91 -7.48
C GLN A 342 -2.16 -30.74 -6.92
N LEU A 343 -1.92 -30.39 -5.68
CA LEU A 343 -2.69 -29.39 -4.96
C LEU A 343 -2.12 -27.98 -5.02
N TYR A 344 -1.21 -27.70 -5.92
CA TYR A 344 -0.68 -26.39 -6.11
C TYR A 344 -1.61 -25.59 -7.02
N ASP A 345 -2.17 -24.53 -6.47
CA ASP A 345 -2.89 -23.54 -7.20
C ASP A 345 -2.12 -22.22 -7.07
N ASP A 346 -1.34 -21.90 -8.09
CA ASP A 346 -0.60 -20.66 -8.19
C ASP A 346 -1.50 -19.49 -8.59
N ASP A 347 -2.74 -19.76 -8.99
CA ASP A 347 -3.71 -18.74 -9.36
C ASP A 347 -4.19 -17.88 -8.18
N GLN A 348 -3.97 -18.33 -6.93
CA GLN A 348 -4.33 -17.58 -5.74
C GLN A 348 -3.24 -16.61 -5.25
N TYR A 349 -2.02 -16.71 -5.77
CA TYR A 349 -0.88 -15.92 -5.28
C TYR A 349 -0.11 -15.30 -6.42
N THR A 350 0.22 -14.05 -6.25
CA THR A 350 1.19 -13.37 -7.10
C THR A 350 2.56 -13.44 -6.42
N TYR A 351 3.56 -13.90 -7.16
CA TYR A 351 4.94 -13.92 -6.71
C TYR A 351 5.67 -12.77 -7.34
N THR A 352 6.22 -11.91 -6.51
CA THR A 352 6.99 -10.75 -6.95
C THR A 352 8.43 -10.95 -6.51
N VAL A 353 9.36 -10.71 -7.39
CA VAL A 353 10.78 -10.74 -7.06
C VAL A 353 11.25 -9.32 -6.87
N ALA A 354 11.63 -8.96 -5.64
CA ALA A 354 12.22 -7.68 -5.33
C ALA A 354 13.59 -7.50 -6.00
N ALA A 355 14.08 -6.27 -6.08
CA ALA A 355 15.35 -5.95 -6.76
C ALA A 355 16.59 -6.66 -6.16
N ASP A 356 16.52 -7.07 -4.90
CA ASP A 356 17.55 -7.86 -4.20
C ASP A 356 17.43 -9.37 -4.43
N GLY A 357 16.44 -9.81 -5.21
CA GLY A 357 16.17 -11.23 -5.48
C GLY A 357 15.28 -11.91 -4.44
N LYS A 358 14.79 -11.19 -3.42
CA LYS A 358 13.80 -11.74 -2.49
C LYS A 358 12.47 -11.95 -3.19
N VAL A 359 11.84 -13.08 -2.90
CA VAL A 359 10.49 -13.36 -3.38
C VAL A 359 9.48 -12.79 -2.39
N ILE A 360 8.65 -11.88 -2.86
CA ILE A 360 7.53 -11.36 -2.09
C ILE A 360 6.28 -12.12 -2.53
N VAL A 361 5.65 -12.81 -1.59
CA VAL A 361 4.39 -13.52 -1.86
C VAL A 361 3.24 -12.55 -1.61
N GLY A 362 2.49 -12.24 -2.66
CA GLY A 362 1.32 -11.39 -2.61
C GLY A 362 0.05 -12.13 -3.02
N TRP A 363 -1.08 -11.49 -2.84
CA TRP A 363 -2.33 -11.94 -3.43
C TRP A 363 -2.43 -11.47 -4.87
N ARG A 364 -2.99 -12.31 -5.73
CA ARG A 364 -3.35 -11.91 -7.08
C ARG A 364 -4.29 -10.70 -7.00
N GLY A 365 -4.06 -9.69 -7.83
CA GLY A 365 -4.86 -8.46 -7.85
C GLY A 365 -4.28 -7.29 -7.06
N ILE A 366 -3.40 -7.50 -6.09
CA ILE A 366 -2.71 -6.39 -5.41
C ILE A 366 -1.64 -5.79 -6.31
N ASN A 367 -0.98 -6.62 -7.12
CA ASN A 367 0.07 -6.21 -8.05
C ASN A 367 -0.43 -6.11 -9.51
N ASN A 368 -1.74 -6.16 -9.73
CA ASN A 368 -2.37 -6.13 -11.06
C ASN A 368 -3.30 -4.92 -11.23
N LYS A 369 -3.03 -3.81 -10.53
CA LYS A 369 -3.75 -2.55 -10.76
C LYS A 369 -2.92 -1.60 -11.56
#